data_074623cb1ce59978a96b124b2dccf86f
#
_entry.id   074623cb1ce59978a96b124b2dccf86f
#
_cell.length_a   1.000
_cell.length_b   1.000
_cell.length_c   1.000
_cell.angle_alpha   90.00
_cell.angle_beta   90.00
_cell.angle_gamma   90.00
#
_symmetry.space_group_name_H-M   'P 1'
#
loop_
_entity.id
_entity.type
_entity.pdbx_description
1 polymer ?
#
loop_
_entity_poly.entity_id
_entity_poly.type
_entity_poly.pdbx_seq_one_letter_code
_entity_poly.pdbx_strand_id
1 'polypeptide(L)'
;STSVLSEIRKLLIKHEVIFFRDQDISHIQHKQMADFFGPLQTHPAYGTIKDFPEIQILESTAEKPTKIEEWHTDMTFRKHPPMGSILRSKVCPPSGGDTLWSSMTAAYNALSSPMKDLLKNLTAEHDFSYGFKESLAEPGGKKRLRDAVLQNPPVIHPVIRKHPESGKSVIFVNSLFTTKIIELPRNESDA
;
A
#
# COMPACT_ATOMS: atom_id res chain seq x y z
N SER A 1 9.75 -24.45 3.82
CA SER A 1 10.53 -24.49 5.08
C SER A 1 10.89 -23.09 5.52
N THR A 2 11.20 -22.91 6.81
CA THR A 2 11.59 -21.60 7.37
C THR A 2 12.84 -21.02 6.71
N SER A 3 13.79 -21.85 6.29
CA SER A 3 14.99 -21.41 5.56
C SER A 3 14.66 -20.75 4.23
N VAL A 4 13.73 -21.32 3.45
CA VAL A 4 13.25 -20.74 2.19
C VAL A 4 12.56 -19.39 2.43
N LEU A 5 11.69 -19.31 3.43
CA LEU A 5 11.00 -18.05 3.77
C LEU A 5 11.98 -16.97 4.23
N SER A 6 13.02 -17.35 4.97
CA SER A 6 14.09 -16.42 5.36
C SER A 6 14.87 -15.90 4.15
N GLU A 7 15.13 -16.74 3.16
CA GLU A 7 15.77 -16.31 1.92
C GLU A 7 14.86 -15.40 1.09
N ILE A 8 13.57 -15.73 0.97
CA ILE A 8 12.57 -14.88 0.33
C ILE A 8 12.55 -13.49 1.00
N ARG A 9 12.59 -13.42 2.34
CA ARG A 9 12.63 -12.13 3.05
C ARG A 9 13.86 -11.31 2.70
N LYS A 10 15.05 -11.92 2.65
CA LYS A 10 16.30 -11.24 2.24
C LYS A 10 16.21 -10.71 0.81
N LEU A 11 15.68 -11.52 -0.10
CA LEU A 11 15.49 -11.13 -1.50
C LEU A 11 14.47 -9.98 -1.62
N LEU A 12 13.36 -10.03 -0.87
CA LEU A 12 12.38 -8.95 -0.85
C LEU A 12 13.00 -7.63 -0.37
N ILE A 13 13.76 -7.66 0.72
CA ILE A 13 14.45 -6.46 1.25
C ILE A 13 15.48 -5.92 0.25
N LYS A 14 16.15 -6.81 -0.49
CA LYS A 14 17.15 -6.43 -1.48
C LYS A 14 16.53 -5.83 -2.75
N HIS A 15 15.49 -6.47 -3.27
CA HIS A 15 14.88 -6.17 -4.57
C HIS A 15 13.59 -5.34 -4.46
N GLU A 16 13.02 -5.17 -3.25
CA GLU A 16 11.80 -4.40 -2.93
C GLU A 16 10.52 -5.00 -3.52
N VAL A 17 10.59 -5.76 -4.60
CA VAL A 17 9.53 -6.58 -5.17
C VAL A 17 10.11 -7.88 -5.73
N ILE A 18 9.40 -8.99 -5.57
CA ILE A 18 9.77 -10.30 -6.10
C ILE A 18 8.56 -10.98 -6.73
N PHE A 19 8.79 -11.75 -7.79
CA PHE A 19 7.76 -12.44 -8.53
C PHE A 19 8.00 -13.95 -8.53
N PHE A 20 6.93 -14.69 -8.32
CA PHE A 20 6.92 -16.14 -8.42
C PHE A 20 6.03 -16.54 -9.61
N ARG A 21 6.54 -17.33 -10.52
CA ARG A 21 5.78 -17.88 -11.66
C ARG A 21 5.27 -19.26 -11.32
N ASP A 22 4.17 -19.66 -11.96
CA ASP A 22 3.64 -21.03 -11.94
C ASP A 22 3.41 -21.58 -10.52
N GLN A 23 2.90 -20.73 -9.62
CA GLN A 23 2.61 -21.11 -8.23
C GLN A 23 1.12 -21.43 -8.04
N ASP A 24 0.81 -22.72 -7.86
CA ASP A 24 -0.51 -23.14 -7.42
C ASP A 24 -0.52 -23.39 -5.91
N ILE A 25 -0.92 -22.36 -5.16
CA ILE A 25 -1.02 -22.41 -3.70
C ILE A 25 -2.47 -22.30 -3.25
N SER A 26 -2.82 -23.01 -2.17
CA SER A 26 -4.11 -22.86 -1.50
C SER A 26 -4.19 -21.56 -0.70
N HIS A 27 -5.39 -21.17 -0.24
CA HIS A 27 -5.57 -20.03 0.67
C HIS A 27 -4.83 -20.24 1.99
N ILE A 28 -4.78 -21.48 2.50
CA ILE A 28 -4.02 -21.83 3.71
C ILE A 28 -2.53 -21.57 3.50
N GLN A 29 -1.97 -22.00 2.38
CA GLN A 29 -0.55 -21.79 2.06
C GLN A 29 -0.24 -20.32 1.83
N HIS A 30 -1.13 -19.56 1.18
CA HIS A 30 -1.01 -18.12 1.01
C HIS A 30 -0.95 -17.40 2.37
N LYS A 31 -1.89 -17.71 3.28
CA LYS A 31 -1.91 -17.20 4.64
C LYS A 31 -0.64 -17.58 5.41
N GLN A 32 -0.24 -18.84 5.39
CA GLN A 32 0.97 -19.32 6.08
C GLN A 32 2.25 -18.63 5.60
N MET A 33 2.33 -18.33 4.29
CA MET A 33 3.45 -17.55 3.77
C MET A 33 3.43 -16.12 4.33
N ALA A 34 2.27 -15.49 4.37
CA ALA A 34 2.12 -14.13 4.87
C ALA A 34 2.38 -14.02 6.39
N ASP A 35 1.93 -14.99 7.18
CA ASP A 35 2.16 -15.06 8.64
C ASP A 35 3.66 -15.01 9.01
N PHE A 36 4.53 -15.50 8.14
CA PHE A 36 5.98 -15.44 8.35
C PHE A 36 6.53 -14.00 8.37
N PHE A 37 5.89 -13.09 7.65
CA PHE A 37 6.35 -11.70 7.55
C PHE A 37 5.84 -10.81 8.69
N GLY A 38 4.85 -11.25 9.45
CA GLY A 38 4.33 -10.52 10.60
C GLY A 38 2.82 -10.65 10.77
N PRO A 39 2.23 -9.91 11.71
CA PRO A 39 0.79 -9.95 11.95
C PRO A 39 0.01 -9.53 10.70
N LEU A 40 -0.95 -10.37 10.31
CA LEU A 40 -1.78 -10.09 9.15
C LEU A 40 -2.77 -8.96 9.44
N GLN A 41 -3.03 -8.14 8.44
CA GLN A 41 -3.99 -7.05 8.51
C GLN A 41 -5.13 -7.28 7.53
N THR A 42 -6.35 -6.93 7.95
CA THR A 42 -7.52 -6.89 7.09
C THR A 42 -7.67 -5.50 6.47
N HIS A 43 -8.13 -5.44 5.23
CA HIS A 43 -8.43 -4.17 4.58
C HIS A 43 -9.89 -3.77 4.85
N PRO A 44 -10.16 -2.52 5.31
CA PRO A 44 -11.49 -2.14 5.77
C PRO A 44 -12.52 -1.92 4.65
N ALA A 45 -12.09 -1.79 3.38
CA ALA A 45 -12.96 -1.43 2.26
C ALA A 45 -13.29 -2.57 1.30
N TYR A 46 -12.55 -3.69 1.34
CA TYR A 46 -12.70 -4.76 0.36
C TYR A 46 -13.35 -6.02 0.93
N GLY A 47 -14.05 -6.75 0.06
CA GLY A 47 -14.55 -8.08 0.37
C GLY A 47 -13.42 -9.08 0.56
N THR A 48 -13.66 -10.10 1.39
CA THR A 48 -12.67 -11.12 1.74
C THR A 48 -13.14 -12.51 1.35
N ILE A 49 -12.23 -13.46 1.30
CA ILE A 49 -12.56 -14.86 1.11
C ILE A 49 -13.18 -15.39 2.42
N LYS A 50 -14.24 -16.21 2.29
CA LYS A 50 -14.84 -16.90 3.43
C LYS A 50 -13.77 -17.70 4.17
N ASP A 51 -13.75 -17.59 5.50
CA ASP A 51 -12.80 -18.22 6.42
C ASP A 51 -11.35 -17.69 6.35
N PHE A 52 -11.07 -16.71 5.46
CA PHE A 52 -9.78 -16.04 5.33
C PHE A 52 -9.94 -14.52 5.24
N PRO A 53 -10.30 -13.84 6.33
CA PRO A 53 -10.57 -12.39 6.32
C PRO A 53 -9.34 -11.55 5.97
N GLU A 54 -8.14 -12.11 6.03
CA GLU A 54 -6.88 -11.45 5.65
C GLU A 54 -6.64 -11.47 4.13
N ILE A 55 -7.41 -12.30 3.37
CA ILE A 55 -7.28 -12.38 1.91
C ILE A 55 -8.42 -11.60 1.26
N GLN A 56 -8.10 -10.44 0.70
CA GLN A 56 -9.04 -9.61 -0.05
C GLN A 56 -9.18 -10.10 -1.49
N ILE A 57 -10.36 -9.88 -2.05
CA ILE A 57 -10.63 -10.11 -3.47
C ILE A 57 -10.57 -8.77 -4.19
N LEU A 58 -9.63 -8.63 -5.11
CA LEU A 58 -9.53 -7.51 -6.03
C LEU A 58 -9.91 -8.01 -7.42
N GLU A 59 -11.04 -7.53 -7.92
CA GLU A 59 -11.58 -7.92 -9.22
C GLU A 59 -11.90 -6.69 -10.04
N SER A 60 -11.50 -6.74 -11.31
CA SER A 60 -11.84 -5.73 -12.31
C SER A 60 -12.47 -6.42 -13.50
N THR A 61 -13.64 -5.96 -13.92
CA THR A 61 -14.37 -6.46 -15.09
C THR A 61 -14.72 -5.28 -16.01
N ALA A 62 -15.18 -5.60 -17.23
CA ALA A 62 -15.63 -4.57 -18.16
C ALA A 62 -16.81 -3.75 -17.60
N GLU A 63 -17.70 -4.39 -16.83
CA GLU A 63 -18.85 -3.75 -16.18
C GLU A 63 -18.47 -2.99 -14.91
N LYS A 64 -17.40 -3.42 -14.26
CA LYS A 64 -16.89 -2.83 -13.02
C LYS A 64 -15.37 -2.69 -13.07
N PRO A 65 -14.85 -1.73 -13.84
CA PRO A 65 -13.42 -1.51 -13.94
C PRO A 65 -12.85 -0.99 -12.62
N THR A 66 -11.58 -1.30 -12.37
CA THR A 66 -10.85 -0.66 -11.27
C THR A 66 -10.72 0.84 -11.52
N LYS A 67 -10.77 1.61 -10.44
CA LYS A 67 -10.60 3.07 -10.48
C LYS A 67 -9.25 3.51 -9.89
N ILE A 68 -8.44 2.56 -9.41
CA ILE A 68 -7.15 2.87 -8.79
C ILE A 68 -6.07 2.79 -9.87
N GLU A 69 -5.71 3.95 -10.40
CA GLU A 69 -4.67 4.11 -11.43
C GLU A 69 -3.51 4.98 -10.95
N GLU A 70 -3.58 5.47 -9.71
CA GLU A 70 -2.57 6.37 -9.15
C GLU A 70 -1.43 5.58 -8.48
N TRP A 71 -0.21 6.12 -8.57
CA TRP A 71 0.93 5.61 -7.81
C TRP A 71 0.68 5.76 -6.31
N HIS A 72 0.75 4.66 -5.57
CA HIS A 72 0.51 4.66 -4.14
C HIS A 72 1.28 3.54 -3.42
N THR A 73 1.36 3.69 -2.12
CA THR A 73 1.70 2.61 -1.19
C THR A 73 0.44 2.27 -0.40
N ASP A 74 0.11 0.99 -0.32
CA ASP A 74 -1.09 0.54 0.36
C ASP A 74 -1.10 0.91 1.85
N MET A 75 -2.30 1.22 2.35
CA MET A 75 -2.62 1.37 3.76
C MET A 75 -1.76 2.38 4.52
N THR A 76 -1.22 3.41 3.84
CA THR A 76 -0.45 4.48 4.50
C THR A 76 -1.29 5.33 5.45
N PHE A 77 -2.61 5.23 5.36
CA PHE A 77 -3.56 5.82 6.32
C PHE A 77 -3.57 5.11 7.70
N ARG A 78 -2.79 4.06 7.89
CA ARG A 78 -2.64 3.40 9.20
C ARG A 78 -1.42 3.93 9.94
N LYS A 79 -1.55 4.07 11.27
CA LYS A 79 -0.43 4.42 12.15
C LYS A 79 0.75 3.46 12.01
N HIS A 80 0.45 2.18 11.82
CA HIS A 80 1.40 1.11 11.57
C HIS A 80 1.03 0.40 10.25
N PRO A 81 1.50 0.91 9.10
CA PRO A 81 1.27 0.27 7.81
C PRO A 81 1.85 -1.15 7.78
N PRO A 82 1.25 -2.08 7.03
CA PRO A 82 1.80 -3.41 6.87
C PRO A 82 3.20 -3.38 6.22
N MET A 83 3.99 -4.40 6.48
CA MET A 83 5.33 -4.56 5.90
C MET A 83 5.28 -4.66 4.37
N GLY A 84 4.23 -5.26 3.83
CA GLY A 84 4.02 -5.45 2.40
C GLY A 84 2.74 -6.23 2.13
N SER A 85 2.55 -6.63 0.88
CA SER A 85 1.42 -7.45 0.44
C SER A 85 1.89 -8.63 -0.41
N ILE A 86 1.10 -9.70 -0.43
CA ILE A 86 1.30 -10.86 -1.29
C ILE A 86 0.09 -10.94 -2.22
N LEU A 87 0.30 -10.57 -3.47
CA LEU A 87 -0.74 -10.63 -4.51
C LEU A 87 -0.66 -11.97 -5.23
N ARG A 88 -1.78 -12.69 -5.27
CA ARG A 88 -1.93 -13.91 -6.05
C ARG A 88 -2.87 -13.66 -7.21
N SER A 89 -2.35 -13.65 -8.42
CA SER A 89 -3.18 -13.58 -9.63
C SER A 89 -4.00 -14.84 -9.80
N LYS A 90 -5.29 -14.69 -10.12
CA LYS A 90 -6.22 -15.77 -10.43
C LYS A 90 -6.66 -15.75 -11.90
N VAL A 91 -6.87 -14.55 -12.42
CA VAL A 91 -7.22 -14.33 -13.82
C VAL A 91 -6.35 -13.18 -14.32
N CYS A 92 -5.59 -13.42 -15.38
CA CYS A 92 -4.85 -12.39 -16.09
C CYS A 92 -5.39 -12.30 -17.51
N PRO A 93 -5.74 -11.13 -18.01
CA PRO A 93 -6.07 -10.95 -19.42
C PRO A 93 -4.82 -11.16 -20.28
N PRO A 94 -4.98 -11.50 -21.57
CA PRO A 94 -3.85 -11.68 -22.50
C PRO A 94 -3.10 -10.37 -22.76
N SER A 95 -3.73 -9.21 -22.51
CA SER A 95 -3.14 -7.87 -22.63
C SER A 95 -3.84 -6.89 -21.70
N GLY A 96 -3.08 -5.91 -21.19
CA GLY A 96 -3.58 -4.89 -20.27
C GLY A 96 -3.74 -5.40 -18.82
N GLY A 97 -4.09 -4.48 -17.93
CA GLY A 97 -4.26 -4.78 -16.51
C GLY A 97 -2.95 -5.06 -15.76
N ASP A 98 -1.82 -4.61 -16.31
CA ASP A 98 -0.51 -4.79 -15.69
C ASP A 98 -0.42 -4.03 -14.36
N THR A 99 0.22 -4.66 -13.37
CA THR A 99 0.59 -3.98 -12.12
C THR A 99 2.02 -3.47 -12.25
N LEU A 100 2.20 -2.18 -12.01
CA LEU A 100 3.48 -1.51 -12.08
C LEU A 100 4.04 -1.27 -10.67
N TRP A 101 5.36 -1.30 -10.52
CA TRP A 101 6.06 -1.01 -9.27
C TRP A 101 7.10 0.05 -9.47
N SER A 102 7.25 0.95 -8.49
CA SER A 102 8.28 1.97 -8.44
C SER A 102 9.00 1.90 -7.09
N SER A 103 10.32 2.03 -7.10
CA SER A 103 11.13 2.02 -5.89
C SER A 103 11.10 3.38 -5.19
N MET A 104 10.54 3.43 -3.99
CA MET A 104 10.57 4.63 -3.14
C MET A 104 11.98 4.96 -2.63
N THR A 105 12.85 3.96 -2.56
CA THR A 105 14.28 4.12 -2.26
C THR A 105 15.00 4.81 -3.43
N ALA A 106 14.77 4.36 -4.65
CA ALA A 106 15.34 4.98 -5.84
C ALA A 106 14.83 6.41 -6.04
N ALA A 107 13.52 6.64 -5.82
CA ALA A 107 12.92 7.96 -5.87
C ALA A 107 13.61 8.92 -4.87
N TYR A 108 13.80 8.50 -3.61
CA TYR A 108 14.55 9.31 -2.64
C TYR A 108 15.99 9.57 -3.09
N ASN A 109 16.69 8.55 -3.59
CA ASN A 109 18.09 8.70 -4.01
C ASN A 109 18.25 9.68 -5.18
N ALA A 110 17.28 9.73 -6.08
CA ALA A 110 17.24 10.63 -7.24
C ALA A 110 17.01 12.10 -6.88
N LEU A 111 16.52 12.41 -5.67
CA LEU A 111 16.35 13.79 -5.23
C LEU A 111 17.72 14.50 -5.10
N SER A 112 17.75 15.79 -5.46
CA SER A 112 18.88 16.67 -5.18
C SER A 112 19.11 16.85 -3.68
N SER A 113 20.34 17.20 -3.28
CA SER A 113 20.63 17.48 -1.87
C SER A 113 19.76 18.58 -1.27
N PRO A 114 19.51 19.71 -1.95
CA PRO A 114 18.57 20.73 -1.43
C PRO A 114 17.16 20.20 -1.19
N MET A 115 16.65 19.35 -2.11
CA MET A 115 15.32 18.74 -1.92
C MET A 115 15.30 17.76 -0.75
N LYS A 116 16.33 16.95 -0.59
CA LYS A 116 16.46 16.06 0.58
C LYS A 116 16.51 16.85 1.89
N ASP A 117 17.22 17.97 1.89
CA ASP A 117 17.31 18.85 3.05
C ASP A 117 15.99 19.54 3.39
N LEU A 118 15.22 19.93 2.38
CA LEU A 118 13.87 20.46 2.55
C LEU A 118 12.93 19.44 3.18
N LEU A 119 12.88 18.22 2.62
CA LEU A 119 11.89 17.21 2.97
C LEU A 119 12.18 16.45 4.26
N LYS A 120 13.42 16.42 4.75
CA LYS A 120 13.85 15.55 5.85
C LYS A 120 13.11 15.73 7.17
N ASN A 121 12.59 16.93 7.42
CA ASN A 121 11.89 17.29 8.68
C ASN A 121 10.40 17.51 8.47
N LEU A 122 9.88 17.31 7.26
CA LEU A 122 8.48 17.50 6.97
C LEU A 122 7.66 16.25 7.31
N THR A 123 6.41 16.48 7.66
CA THR A 123 5.42 15.44 7.93
C THR A 123 4.21 15.58 7.01
N ALA A 124 3.58 14.46 6.69
CA ALA A 124 2.43 14.41 5.81
C ALA A 124 1.24 13.76 6.51
N GLU A 125 0.06 14.30 6.29
CA GLU A 125 -1.20 13.70 6.71
C GLU A 125 -1.67 12.69 5.66
N HIS A 126 -2.05 11.49 6.12
CA HIS A 126 -2.64 10.42 5.31
C HIS A 126 -4.04 10.10 5.83
N ASP A 127 -5.01 10.05 4.93
CA ASP A 127 -6.42 9.88 5.27
C ASP A 127 -7.07 8.77 4.43
N PHE A 128 -7.70 7.81 5.13
CA PHE A 128 -8.52 6.78 4.52
C PHE A 128 -9.67 7.38 3.68
N SER A 129 -10.35 8.38 4.22
CA SER A 129 -11.51 9.00 3.55
C SER A 129 -11.13 9.69 2.25
N TYR A 130 -9.93 10.27 2.19
CA TYR A 130 -9.40 10.90 0.98
C TYR A 130 -9.17 9.86 -0.12
N GLY A 131 -8.49 8.75 0.19
CA GLY A 131 -8.22 7.67 -0.78
C GLY A 131 -9.50 6.96 -1.26
N PHE A 132 -10.54 6.93 -0.44
CA PHE A 132 -11.83 6.31 -0.77
C PHE A 132 -12.94 7.31 -1.06
N LYS A 133 -12.60 8.57 -1.43
CA LYS A 133 -13.55 9.66 -1.70
C LYS A 133 -14.61 9.30 -2.75
N GLU A 134 -14.22 8.62 -3.82
CA GLU A 134 -15.15 8.16 -4.85
C GLU A 134 -16.10 7.09 -4.33
N SER A 135 -15.56 6.07 -3.64
CA SER A 135 -16.39 5.02 -3.02
C SER A 135 -17.33 5.56 -1.94
N LEU A 136 -16.94 6.60 -1.22
CA LEU A 136 -17.79 7.31 -0.26
C LEU A 136 -18.88 8.14 -0.95
N ALA A 137 -18.64 8.63 -2.16
CA ALA A 137 -19.62 9.39 -2.95
C ALA A 137 -20.65 8.49 -3.66
N GLU A 138 -20.39 7.20 -3.80
CA GLU A 138 -21.34 6.24 -4.39
C GLU A 138 -22.62 6.13 -3.55
N PRO A 139 -23.77 5.81 -4.18
CA PRO A 139 -25.02 5.50 -3.45
C PRO A 139 -24.77 4.43 -2.37
N GLY A 140 -25.05 4.76 -1.11
CA GLY A 140 -24.80 3.88 0.03
C GLY A 140 -23.34 3.78 0.50
N GLY A 141 -22.40 4.41 -0.17
CA GLY A 141 -20.97 4.36 0.14
C GLY A 141 -20.65 4.81 1.56
N LYS A 142 -21.20 5.94 2.00
CA LYS A 142 -21.04 6.45 3.38
C LYS A 142 -21.52 5.46 4.44
N LYS A 143 -22.63 4.75 4.19
CA LYS A 143 -23.14 3.73 5.11
C LYS A 143 -22.23 2.50 5.13
N ARG A 144 -21.82 2.03 3.95
CA ARG A 144 -20.95 0.87 3.77
C ARG A 144 -19.58 1.06 4.42
N LEU A 145 -18.98 2.25 4.30
CA LEU A 145 -17.63 2.55 4.77
C LEU A 145 -17.60 3.29 6.12
N ARG A 146 -18.74 3.47 6.80
CA ARG A 146 -18.84 4.24 8.05
C ARG A 146 -17.83 3.77 9.10
N ASP A 147 -17.81 2.47 9.38
CA ASP A 147 -16.96 1.91 10.43
C ASP A 147 -15.47 1.96 10.02
N ALA A 148 -15.19 1.78 8.72
CA ALA A 148 -13.85 1.94 8.18
C ALA A 148 -13.32 3.36 8.39
N VAL A 149 -14.13 4.39 8.12
CA VAL A 149 -13.77 5.80 8.36
C VAL A 149 -13.54 6.06 9.85
N LEU A 150 -14.43 5.60 10.73
CA LEU A 150 -14.31 5.80 12.17
C LEU A 150 -13.08 5.12 12.77
N GLN A 151 -12.70 3.95 12.25
CA GLN A 151 -11.55 3.16 12.73
C GLN A 151 -10.21 3.63 12.14
N ASN A 152 -10.24 4.42 11.08
CA ASN A 152 -9.04 4.92 10.41
C ASN A 152 -9.10 6.45 10.29
N PRO A 153 -8.99 7.18 11.43
CA PRO A 153 -8.84 8.64 11.39
C PRO A 153 -7.53 9.02 10.71
N PRO A 154 -7.41 10.25 10.19
CA PRO A 154 -6.15 10.73 9.59
C PRO A 154 -4.95 10.50 10.50
N VAL A 155 -3.84 10.11 9.91
CA VAL A 155 -2.56 9.87 10.62
C VAL A 155 -1.45 10.70 9.99
N ILE A 156 -0.42 10.98 10.78
CA ILE A 156 0.74 11.75 10.35
C ILE A 156 1.95 10.82 10.26
N HIS A 157 2.65 10.90 9.13
CA HIS A 157 3.91 10.20 8.88
C HIS A 157 4.99 11.17 8.44
N PRO A 158 6.28 10.90 8.73
CA PRO A 158 7.37 11.64 8.12
C PRO A 158 7.34 11.49 6.59
N VAL A 159 7.59 12.58 5.86
CA VAL A 159 7.73 12.56 4.38
C VAL A 159 8.89 11.65 3.98
N ILE A 160 10.00 11.71 4.70
CA ILE A 160 11.15 10.82 4.53
C ILE A 160 11.20 9.86 5.71
N ARG A 161 11.09 8.55 5.43
CA ARG A 161 11.18 7.49 6.43
C ARG A 161 12.40 6.62 6.23
N LYS A 162 12.86 6.02 7.32
CA LYS A 162 13.80 4.88 7.27
C LYS A 162 13.00 3.59 7.16
N HIS A 163 13.30 2.79 6.15
CA HIS A 163 12.72 1.44 6.07
C HIS A 163 13.25 0.60 7.25
N PRO A 164 12.37 -0.02 8.05
CA PRO A 164 12.76 -0.60 9.35
C PRO A 164 13.77 -1.75 9.24
N GLU A 165 13.80 -2.47 8.12
CA GLU A 165 14.69 -3.63 7.94
C GLU A 165 15.93 -3.28 7.12
N SER A 166 15.80 -2.52 6.04
CA SER A 166 16.94 -2.17 5.18
C SER A 166 17.71 -0.94 5.66
N GLY A 167 17.13 -0.11 6.52
CA GLY A 167 17.69 1.17 6.95
C GLY A 167 17.75 2.25 5.86
N LYS A 168 17.33 1.92 4.63
CA LYS A 168 17.32 2.87 3.50
C LYS A 168 16.27 3.96 3.73
N SER A 169 16.56 5.16 3.25
CA SER A 169 15.58 6.25 3.23
C SER A 169 14.63 6.07 2.06
N VAL A 170 13.35 6.34 2.31
CA VAL A 170 12.26 6.28 1.32
C VAL A 170 11.42 7.53 1.39
N ILE A 171 10.85 7.95 0.26
CA ILE A 171 9.78 8.96 0.21
C ILE A 171 8.49 8.25 0.62
N PHE A 172 7.77 8.79 1.62
CA PHE A 172 6.58 8.14 2.16
C PHE A 172 5.35 9.05 2.02
N VAL A 173 5.11 9.50 0.80
CA VAL A 173 3.91 10.22 0.38
C VAL A 173 3.39 9.60 -0.93
N ASN A 174 2.09 9.71 -1.18
CA ASN A 174 1.47 9.24 -2.41
C ASN A 174 0.18 10.03 -2.68
N SER A 175 -0.22 10.12 -3.94
CA SER A 175 -1.41 10.88 -4.36
C SER A 175 -2.73 10.27 -3.87
N LEU A 176 -2.76 8.97 -3.55
CA LEU A 176 -4.00 8.31 -3.14
C LEU A 176 -4.41 8.64 -1.71
N PHE A 177 -3.47 8.68 -0.76
CA PHE A 177 -3.80 8.84 0.67
C PHE A 177 -3.26 10.13 1.30
N THR A 178 -2.21 10.75 0.74
CA THR A 178 -1.63 11.97 1.30
C THR A 178 -2.51 13.17 1.00
N THR A 179 -2.93 13.88 2.04
CA THR A 179 -3.82 15.04 1.92
C THR A 179 -3.07 16.36 1.92
N LYS A 180 -1.96 16.45 2.64
CA LYS A 180 -1.13 17.66 2.75
C LYS A 180 0.19 17.38 3.46
N ILE A 181 1.15 18.29 3.25
CA ILE A 181 2.33 18.44 4.10
C ILE A 181 1.98 19.42 5.24
N ILE A 182 2.20 19.01 6.48
CA ILE A 182 1.70 19.73 7.66
C ILE A 182 2.36 21.11 7.83
N GLU A 183 3.66 21.21 7.58
CA GLU A 183 4.46 22.40 7.82
C GLU A 183 4.38 23.41 6.66
N LEU A 184 3.73 23.07 5.56
CA LEU A 184 3.63 23.92 4.38
C LEU A 184 2.22 24.49 4.20
N PRO A 185 2.07 25.74 3.70
CA PRO A 185 0.78 26.24 3.26
C PRO A 185 0.27 25.41 2.05
N ARG A 186 -1.03 25.44 1.83
CA ARG A 186 -1.70 24.55 0.88
C ARG A 186 -1.08 24.55 -0.53
N ASN A 187 -0.80 25.75 -1.06
CA ASN A 187 -0.22 25.92 -2.38
C ASN A 187 1.20 25.34 -2.52
N GLU A 188 1.99 25.33 -1.45
CA GLU A 188 3.33 24.74 -1.45
C GLU A 188 3.26 23.23 -1.20
N SER A 189 2.29 22.80 -0.40
CA SER A 189 2.05 21.38 -0.15
C SER A 189 1.57 20.62 -1.40
N ASP A 190 0.85 21.29 -2.29
CA ASP A 190 0.29 20.70 -3.51
C ASP A 190 1.29 20.73 -4.69
N ALA A 191 2.39 21.48 -4.58
CA ALA A 191 3.44 21.59 -5.61
C ALA A 191 4.44 20.42 -5.54
#